data_c1483ae7f003991fee46b0e8feffcafd
#
_entry.id   c1483ae7f003991fee46b0e8feffcafd
#
_cell.length_a   1.000
_cell.length_b   1.000
_cell.length_c   1.000
_cell.angle_alpha   90.00
_cell.angle_beta   90.00
_cell.angle_gamma   90.00
#
_symmetry.space_group_name_H-M   'P 1'
#
loop_
_entity.id
_entity.type
_entity.pdbx_description
1 polymer ?
#
loop_
_entity_poly.entity_id
_entity_poly.type
_entity_poly.pdbx_seq_one_letter_code
_entity_poly.pdbx_strand_id
1 'polypeptide(L)'
;MEMEIGFQGGQKVEAQLKGTTITLDSDKENEPVIEPLDLFFVSLGICVGKYVMEFCRTRDIPYEESKVLLITQWDEGKKMHTQVLIQVQLQQEFPEKYKKALIKAVDLCSVKKHILNPPVFEVEAQIAS
;
A
#
# COMPACT_ATOMS: atom_id res chain seq x y z
N MET A 1 9.85 -14.00 -7.65
CA MET A 1 9.39 -12.73 -8.24
C MET A 1 10.59 -11.85 -8.51
N GLU A 2 10.63 -11.28 -9.69
CA GLU A 2 11.71 -10.37 -10.06
C GLU A 2 11.11 -9.10 -10.65
N MET A 3 11.67 -7.97 -10.29
CA MET A 3 11.32 -6.69 -10.90
C MET A 3 12.61 -5.96 -11.27
N GLU A 4 12.51 -5.14 -12.30
CA GLU A 4 13.67 -4.39 -12.79
C GLU A 4 13.42 -2.90 -12.54
N ILE A 5 14.42 -2.25 -11.97
CA ILE A 5 14.39 -0.81 -11.73
C ILE A 5 15.38 -0.17 -12.68
N GLY A 6 14.93 0.78 -13.48
CA GLY A 6 15.75 1.44 -14.47
C GLY A 6 15.70 2.95 -14.36
N PHE A 7 16.55 3.58 -15.16
CA PHE A 7 16.74 5.03 -15.15
C PHE A 7 16.58 5.56 -16.57
N GLN A 8 15.76 6.62 -16.73
CA GLN A 8 15.49 7.21 -18.04
C GLN A 8 16.13 8.58 -18.21
N GLY A 9 16.96 8.99 -17.25
CA GLY A 9 17.54 10.32 -17.23
C GLY A 9 16.69 11.30 -16.42
N GLY A 10 17.21 12.49 -16.19
CA GLY A 10 16.59 13.46 -15.31
C GLY A 10 16.49 12.87 -13.89
N GLN A 11 15.35 13.04 -13.26
CA GLN A 11 15.09 12.51 -11.92
C GLN A 11 14.01 11.43 -11.94
N LYS A 12 13.97 10.66 -13.03
CA LYS A 12 12.99 9.59 -13.21
C LYS A 12 13.57 8.24 -12.83
N VAL A 13 12.83 7.49 -12.03
CA VAL A 13 13.15 6.10 -11.70
C VAL A 13 11.93 5.27 -12.06
N GLU A 14 12.15 4.18 -12.77
CA GLU A 14 11.08 3.38 -13.33
C GLU A 14 11.18 1.95 -12.82
N ALA A 15 10.07 1.37 -12.42
CA ALA A 15 9.96 -0.03 -12.04
C ALA A 15 9.10 -0.77 -13.07
N GLN A 16 9.58 -1.95 -13.48
CA GLN A 16 8.83 -2.84 -14.36
C GLN A 16 8.55 -4.15 -13.63
N LEU A 17 7.28 -4.51 -13.56
CA LEU A 17 6.83 -5.71 -12.89
C LEU A 17 5.57 -6.25 -13.56
N LYS A 18 5.60 -7.51 -13.97
CA LYS A 18 4.42 -8.20 -14.53
C LYS A 18 3.74 -7.41 -15.66
N GLY A 19 4.53 -6.82 -16.55
CA GLY A 19 4.02 -6.03 -17.67
C GLY A 19 3.52 -4.64 -17.31
N THR A 20 3.65 -4.23 -16.07
CA THR A 20 3.24 -2.91 -15.58
C THR A 20 4.46 -2.06 -15.31
N THR A 21 4.39 -0.79 -15.68
CA THR A 21 5.46 0.18 -15.44
C THR A 21 4.97 1.23 -14.44
N ILE A 22 5.80 1.48 -13.42
CA ILE A 22 5.56 2.55 -12.44
C ILE A 22 6.74 3.50 -12.50
N THR A 23 6.48 4.77 -12.78
CA THR A 23 7.52 5.79 -12.88
C THR A 23 7.34 6.84 -11.80
N LEU A 24 8.39 7.12 -11.04
CA LEU A 24 8.44 8.25 -10.13
C LEU A 24 9.37 9.31 -10.72
N ASP A 25 8.87 10.54 -10.78
CA ASP A 25 9.59 11.68 -11.32
C ASP A 25 9.62 12.79 -10.27
N SER A 26 10.80 13.00 -9.66
CA SER A 26 10.96 14.01 -8.62
C SER A 26 11.28 15.40 -9.17
N ASP A 27 11.31 15.57 -10.50
CA ASP A 27 11.60 16.83 -11.18
C ASP A 27 10.35 17.66 -11.48
N LYS A 28 9.25 17.44 -10.77
CA LYS A 28 8.01 18.20 -10.96
C LYS A 28 7.96 19.35 -9.97
N GLU A 29 8.31 20.55 -10.44
CA GLU A 29 8.23 21.77 -9.63
C GLU A 29 6.78 22.15 -9.39
N ASN A 30 6.46 22.58 -8.16
CA ASN A 30 5.17 23.11 -7.76
C ASN A 30 3.99 22.12 -7.85
N GLU A 31 4.28 20.82 -8.01
CA GLU A 31 3.25 19.77 -7.99
C GLU A 31 3.53 18.78 -6.86
N PRO A 32 2.49 18.21 -6.24
CA PRO A 32 2.71 17.12 -5.31
C PRO A 32 3.37 15.94 -6.02
N VAL A 33 4.43 15.42 -5.43
CA VAL A 33 5.20 14.31 -5.97
C VAL A 33 4.96 13.07 -5.13
N ILE A 34 4.71 11.94 -5.81
CA ILE A 34 4.60 10.65 -5.12
C ILE A 34 6.00 10.15 -4.80
N GLU A 35 6.26 9.92 -3.52
CA GLU A 35 7.53 9.39 -3.04
C GLU A 35 7.46 7.87 -2.91
N PRO A 36 8.61 7.16 -2.88
CA PRO A 36 8.61 5.71 -2.69
C PRO A 36 7.85 5.26 -1.44
N LEU A 37 7.96 6.00 -0.34
CA LEU A 37 7.26 5.68 0.89
C LEU A 37 5.73 5.75 0.72
N ASP A 38 5.25 6.66 -0.13
CA ASP A 38 3.82 6.73 -0.43
C ASP A 38 3.32 5.42 -1.06
N LEU A 39 4.13 4.81 -1.92
CA LEU A 39 3.78 3.52 -2.54
C LEU A 39 3.70 2.40 -1.50
N PHE A 40 4.53 2.46 -0.47
CA PHE A 40 4.45 1.53 0.65
C PHE A 40 3.09 1.64 1.35
N PHE A 41 2.65 2.86 1.66
CA PHE A 41 1.35 3.08 2.28
C PHE A 41 0.19 2.74 1.35
N VAL A 42 0.34 3.04 0.05
CA VAL A 42 -0.65 2.64 -0.96
C VAL A 42 -0.82 1.12 -0.96
N SER A 43 0.26 0.37 -0.86
CA SER A 43 0.20 -1.09 -0.85
C SER A 43 -0.60 -1.61 0.35
N LEU A 44 -0.42 -0.99 1.52
CA LEU A 44 -1.20 -1.33 2.72
C LEU A 44 -2.70 -1.05 2.51
N GLY A 45 -3.01 0.13 2.00
CA GLY A 45 -4.40 0.53 1.77
C GLY A 45 -5.10 -0.36 0.75
N ILE A 46 -4.44 -0.66 -0.36
CA ILE A 46 -4.98 -1.55 -1.40
C ILE A 46 -5.16 -2.97 -0.85
N CYS A 47 -4.21 -3.45 -0.06
CA CYS A 47 -4.31 -4.78 0.54
C CYS A 47 -5.54 -4.90 1.43
N VAL A 48 -5.76 -3.92 2.31
CA VAL A 48 -6.96 -3.88 3.15
C VAL A 48 -8.22 -3.80 2.28
N GLY A 49 -8.21 -2.96 1.25
CA GLY A 49 -9.34 -2.84 0.33
C GLY A 49 -9.69 -4.16 -0.35
N LYS A 50 -8.68 -4.92 -0.77
CA LYS A 50 -8.91 -6.25 -1.35
C LYS A 50 -9.60 -7.19 -0.37
N TYR A 51 -9.17 -7.20 0.88
CA TYR A 51 -9.81 -8.05 1.89
C TYR A 51 -11.25 -7.62 2.18
N VAL A 52 -11.51 -6.32 2.22
CA VAL A 52 -12.89 -5.81 2.36
C VAL A 52 -13.75 -6.29 1.19
N MET A 53 -13.25 -6.13 -0.03
CA MET A 53 -13.96 -6.56 -1.23
C MET A 53 -14.26 -8.06 -1.21
N GLU A 54 -13.27 -8.89 -0.93
CA GLU A 54 -13.45 -10.34 -0.90
C GLU A 54 -14.42 -10.78 0.21
N PHE A 55 -14.31 -10.19 1.39
CA PHE A 55 -15.22 -10.47 2.50
C PHE A 55 -16.67 -10.18 2.10
N CYS A 56 -16.91 -9.04 1.47
CA CYS A 56 -18.25 -8.64 1.07
C CYS A 56 -18.77 -9.49 -0.09
N ARG A 57 -17.94 -9.75 -1.10
CA ARG A 57 -18.35 -10.52 -2.27
C ARG A 57 -18.76 -11.95 -1.90
N THR A 58 -18.04 -12.61 -1.02
CA THR A 58 -18.38 -13.99 -0.62
C THR A 58 -19.66 -14.06 0.21
N ARG A 59 -20.17 -12.93 0.70
CA ARG A 59 -21.39 -12.85 1.51
C ARG A 59 -22.50 -12.08 0.84
N ASP A 60 -22.31 -11.69 -0.42
CA ASP A 60 -23.27 -10.90 -1.19
C ASP A 60 -23.64 -9.58 -0.48
N ILE A 61 -22.65 -8.94 0.14
CA ILE A 61 -22.82 -7.66 0.80
C ILE A 61 -22.37 -6.55 -0.15
N PRO A 62 -23.20 -5.52 -0.38
CA PRO A 62 -22.77 -4.35 -1.16
C PRO A 62 -21.59 -3.64 -0.50
N TYR A 63 -20.60 -3.24 -1.29
CA TYR A 63 -19.39 -2.60 -0.77
C TYR A 63 -18.91 -1.43 -1.62
N GLU A 64 -19.49 -1.22 -2.80
CA GLU A 64 -18.99 -0.26 -3.79
C GLU A 64 -18.93 1.17 -3.28
N GLU A 65 -19.76 1.53 -2.31
CA GLU A 65 -19.76 2.86 -1.68
C GLU A 65 -18.91 2.92 -0.41
N SER A 66 -18.34 1.79 0.00
CA SER A 66 -17.40 1.75 1.11
C SER A 66 -16.04 2.28 0.66
N LYS A 67 -15.23 2.71 1.60
CA LYS A 67 -13.87 3.16 1.30
C LYS A 67 -12.92 2.88 2.45
N VAL A 68 -11.65 2.85 2.15
CA VAL A 68 -10.59 2.70 3.14
C VAL A 68 -9.80 4.00 3.15
N LEU A 69 -9.67 4.59 4.33
CA LEU A 69 -8.81 5.76 4.54
C LEU A 69 -7.57 5.31 5.28
N LEU A 70 -6.42 5.72 4.79
CA LEU A 70 -5.17 5.51 5.48
C LEU A 70 -4.63 6.87 5.88
N ILE A 71 -4.44 7.07 7.18
CA ILE A 71 -4.03 8.34 7.74
C ILE A 71 -2.75 8.10 8.51
N THR A 72 -1.73 8.87 8.20
CA THR A 72 -0.43 8.74 8.86
C THR A 72 -0.14 9.97 9.68
N GLN A 73 0.66 9.80 10.74
CA GLN A 73 1.12 10.88 11.57
C GLN A 73 2.64 10.96 11.53
N TRP A 74 3.14 12.10 11.07
CA TRP A 74 4.57 12.37 10.97
C TRP A 74 5.13 12.80 12.32
N ASP A 75 6.28 12.26 12.70
CA ASP A 75 7.02 12.65 13.89
C ASP A 75 8.26 13.42 13.43
N GLU A 76 8.31 14.71 13.73
CA GLU A 76 9.40 15.57 13.29
C GLU A 76 10.72 15.22 13.97
N GLY A 77 10.68 14.77 15.21
CA GLY A 77 11.88 14.36 15.95
C GLY A 77 12.51 13.10 15.38
N LYS A 78 11.71 12.14 15.01
CA LYS A 78 12.18 10.87 14.45
C LYS A 78 12.29 10.88 12.93
N LYS A 79 11.79 11.93 12.27
CA LYS A 79 11.77 12.04 10.81
C LYS A 79 11.12 10.83 10.13
N MET A 80 10.00 10.39 10.67
CA MET A 80 9.26 9.25 10.12
C MET A 80 7.78 9.32 10.53
N HIS A 81 6.96 8.57 9.82
CA HIS A 81 5.58 8.35 10.23
C HIS A 81 5.58 7.32 11.36
N THR A 82 5.07 7.71 12.53
CA THR A 82 5.07 6.84 13.72
C THR A 82 3.72 6.19 14.00
N GLN A 83 2.65 6.68 13.38
CA GLN A 83 1.32 6.11 13.53
C GLN A 83 0.66 5.99 12.17
N VAL A 84 0.00 4.87 11.96
CA VAL A 84 -0.80 4.61 10.76
C VAL A 84 -2.17 4.14 11.22
N LEU A 85 -3.18 4.92 10.92
CA LEU A 85 -4.57 4.53 11.14
C LEU A 85 -5.15 4.08 9.80
N ILE A 86 -5.68 2.88 9.78
CA ILE A 86 -6.42 2.36 8.64
C ILE A 86 -7.89 2.30 9.05
N GLN A 87 -8.70 3.13 8.44
CA GLN A 87 -10.11 3.25 8.76
C GLN A 87 -10.95 2.73 7.61
N VAL A 88 -11.70 1.68 7.87
CA VAL A 88 -12.63 1.12 6.88
C VAL A 88 -13.99 1.78 7.11
N GLN A 89 -14.41 2.61 6.15
CA GLN A 89 -15.71 3.26 6.19
C GLN A 89 -16.69 2.42 5.39
N LEU A 90 -17.51 1.67 6.09
CA LEU A 90 -18.47 0.75 5.49
C LEU A 90 -19.76 1.49 5.14
N GLN A 91 -20.35 1.13 3.99
CA GLN A 91 -21.63 1.71 3.62
C GLN A 91 -22.76 1.18 4.52
N GLN A 92 -23.90 1.89 4.50
CA GLN A 92 -25.00 1.64 5.43
C GLN A 92 -25.53 0.20 5.40
N GLU A 93 -25.51 -0.42 4.22
CA GLU A 93 -26.04 -1.78 4.04
C GLU A 93 -25.17 -2.87 4.66
N PHE A 94 -23.98 -2.51 5.15
CA PHE A 94 -23.11 -3.51 5.77
C PHE A 94 -23.70 -3.97 7.11
N PRO A 95 -23.91 -5.29 7.29
CA PRO A 95 -24.49 -5.81 8.52
C PRO A 95 -23.57 -5.63 9.73
N GLU A 96 -24.06 -4.98 10.75
CA GLU A 96 -23.29 -4.71 11.98
C GLU A 96 -22.70 -6.00 12.57
N LYS A 97 -23.40 -7.12 12.48
CA LYS A 97 -22.96 -8.40 13.04
C LYS A 97 -21.66 -8.92 12.42
N TYR A 98 -21.31 -8.47 11.21
CA TYR A 98 -20.09 -8.92 10.53
C TYR A 98 -18.89 -7.99 10.75
N LYS A 99 -19.06 -6.89 11.47
CA LYS A 99 -18.01 -5.89 11.63
C LYS A 99 -16.74 -6.46 12.26
N LYS A 100 -16.89 -7.24 13.33
CA LYS A 100 -15.73 -7.86 13.99
C LYS A 100 -15.03 -8.88 13.10
N ALA A 101 -15.78 -9.67 12.36
CA ALA A 101 -15.22 -10.67 11.44
C ALA A 101 -14.46 -9.97 10.31
N LEU A 102 -14.98 -8.86 9.80
CA LEU A 102 -14.30 -8.07 8.78
C LEU A 102 -12.95 -7.56 9.29
N ILE A 103 -12.92 -6.98 10.49
CA ILE A 103 -11.67 -6.47 11.07
C ILE A 103 -10.63 -7.59 11.20
N LYS A 104 -11.05 -8.79 11.63
CA LYS A 104 -10.14 -9.94 11.68
C LYS A 104 -9.62 -10.34 10.30
N ALA A 105 -10.48 -10.27 9.28
CA ALA A 105 -10.10 -10.61 7.91
C ALA A 105 -9.06 -9.63 7.37
N VAL A 106 -9.29 -8.32 7.53
CA VAL A 106 -8.35 -7.31 7.01
C VAL A 106 -7.03 -7.31 7.78
N ASP A 107 -7.03 -7.80 9.02
CA ASP A 107 -5.82 -7.90 9.81
C ASP A 107 -4.87 -9.00 9.30
N LEU A 108 -5.34 -9.87 8.41
CA LEU A 108 -4.52 -10.88 7.73
C LEU A 108 -3.75 -10.35 6.53
N CYS A 109 -3.75 -9.04 6.32
CA CYS A 109 -3.07 -8.39 5.20
C CYS A 109 -1.64 -8.90 5.01
N SER A 110 -1.33 -9.40 3.80
CA SER A 110 -0.02 -9.98 3.52
C SER A 110 1.11 -8.94 3.58
N VAL A 111 0.82 -7.69 3.24
CA VAL A 111 1.80 -6.60 3.38
C VAL A 111 2.16 -6.40 4.84
N LYS A 112 1.14 -6.31 5.71
CA LYS A 112 1.34 -6.17 7.15
C LYS A 112 2.10 -7.37 7.74
N LYS A 113 1.81 -8.57 7.25
CA LYS A 113 2.53 -9.78 7.67
C LYS A 113 4.03 -9.66 7.42
N HIS A 114 4.44 -9.08 6.28
CA HIS A 114 5.85 -8.89 5.95
C HIS A 114 6.50 -7.76 6.73
N ILE A 115 5.71 -6.85 7.28
CA ILE A 115 6.20 -5.81 8.19
C ILE A 115 6.46 -6.41 9.58
N LEU A 116 5.51 -7.18 10.09
CA LEU A 116 5.60 -7.79 11.42
C LEU A 116 6.58 -8.96 11.46
N ASN A 117 6.78 -9.64 10.34
CA ASN A 117 7.72 -10.75 10.18
C ASN A 117 8.61 -10.42 8.98
N PRO A 118 9.54 -9.47 9.12
CA PRO A 118 10.26 -8.96 7.96
C PRO A 118 11.16 -10.03 7.33
N PRO A 119 11.26 -10.03 5.99
CA PRO A 119 12.21 -10.88 5.30
C PRO A 119 13.63 -10.41 5.55
N VAL A 120 14.59 -11.25 5.21
CA VAL A 120 16.00 -10.85 5.23
C VAL A 120 16.25 -9.98 3.99
N PHE A 121 16.89 -8.84 4.18
CA PHE A 121 17.26 -7.93 3.10
C PHE A 121 18.76 -8.03 2.83
N GLU A 122 19.11 -8.26 1.58
CA GLU A 122 20.50 -8.30 1.14
C GLU A 122 20.66 -7.36 -0.05
N VAL A 123 21.76 -6.62 -0.07
CA VAL A 123 22.09 -5.70 -1.17
C VAL A 123 23.47 -6.04 -1.67
N GLU A 124 23.59 -6.23 -2.97
CA GLU A 124 24.89 -6.42 -3.60
C GLU A 124 25.01 -5.53 -4.82
N ALA A 125 26.22 -5.26 -5.26
CA ALA A 125 26.49 -4.46 -6.43
C ALA A 125 27.38 -5.23 -7.39
N GLN A 126 27.05 -5.15 -8.68
CA GLN A 126 27.81 -5.79 -9.74
C GLN A 126 28.11 -4.76 -10.82
N ILE A 127 29.29 -4.86 -11.40
CA ILE A 127 29.63 -4.02 -12.56
C ILE A 127 29.38 -4.87 -13.79
N ALA A 128 28.61 -4.33 -14.73
CA ALA A 128 28.30 -5.02 -15.98
C ALA A 128 29.59 -5.23 -16.80
N SER A 129 29.73 -6.41 -17.37
CA SER A 129 30.91 -6.79 -18.18
C SER A 129 30.69 -6.46 -19.65
#